data_4c2a4fb90f2feda1ed0efd2f7cb76cde
#
_entry.id   4c2a4fb90f2feda1ed0efd2f7cb76cde
#
_cell.length_a   1.000
_cell.length_b   1.000
_cell.length_c   1.000
_cell.angle_alpha   90.00
_cell.angle_beta   90.00
_cell.angle_gamma   90.00
#
_symmetry.space_group_name_H-M   'P 1'
#
loop_
_entity.id
_entity.type
_entity.pdbx_description
1 polymer ?
#
loop_
_entity_poly.entity_id
_entity_poly.type
_entity_poly.pdbx_seq_one_letter_code
_entity_poly.pdbx_strand_id
1 'polypeptide(L)'
;FNEKNFGGYIGYNGSWGYSHIIVSSFNQEPGLIEGDRDALTGKFIREINNNGIAETRIVESSDFSGIRPDMPRQHIQHFKVAADNRFNVGNGKLSVNLGFQNNKRKEFADVLDPNTPELYFDLNTFTYNVQYHLPDNNKWKTAVGITGMQQSNKNKADEVLIPEYRLFDVGAFVYTQRNYDRFTISGGIRFDNRSVDSKKLTENNATKFEAFTRSFSNVSGSAGISYEAGKTTTLKFNIARGFRAPGIAELASNGTHEGTNRYEYGDRHLRSETSMQADAGAEVNTEHLSLSATGFINAIDH
;
A
#
# COMPACT_ATOMS: atom_id res chain seq x y z
N PHE A 1 -11.94 -7.21 20.13
CA PHE A 1 -11.66 -7.36 18.71
C PHE A 1 -12.85 -8.03 18.03
N ASN A 2 -13.39 -7.39 17.00
CA ASN A 2 -14.47 -7.92 16.18
C ASN A 2 -14.08 -7.78 14.70
N GLU A 3 -14.29 -8.85 13.90
CA GLU A 3 -13.97 -8.84 12.49
C GLU A 3 -15.01 -9.62 11.68
N LYS A 4 -15.43 -9.06 10.54
CA LYS A 4 -16.35 -9.69 9.60
C LYS A 4 -15.87 -9.44 8.18
N ASN A 5 -15.56 -10.52 7.47
CA ASN A 5 -15.04 -10.46 6.11
C ASN A 5 -15.92 -11.25 5.16
N PHE A 6 -16.05 -10.72 3.96
CA PHE A 6 -16.73 -11.38 2.86
C PHE A 6 -15.92 -11.22 1.59
N GLY A 7 -15.87 -12.26 0.76
CA GLY A 7 -15.22 -12.22 -0.55
C GLY A 7 -15.85 -13.21 -1.51
N GLY A 8 -15.89 -12.83 -2.78
CA GLY A 8 -16.39 -13.67 -3.84
C GLY A 8 -15.86 -13.22 -5.19
N TYR A 9 -15.95 -14.09 -6.17
CA TYR A 9 -15.61 -13.76 -7.56
C TYR A 9 -16.54 -14.46 -8.52
N ILE A 10 -16.70 -13.86 -9.70
CA ILE A 10 -17.34 -14.47 -10.86
C ILE A 10 -16.45 -14.24 -12.07
N GLY A 11 -16.36 -15.21 -12.95
CA GLY A 11 -15.53 -15.11 -14.13
C GLY A 11 -16.04 -15.95 -15.28
N TYR A 12 -15.63 -15.55 -16.47
CA TYR A 12 -15.90 -16.26 -17.71
C TYR A 12 -14.62 -16.42 -18.53
N ASN A 13 -14.38 -17.63 -19.01
CA ASN A 13 -13.26 -18.00 -19.86
C ASN A 13 -13.77 -18.45 -21.23
N GLY A 14 -13.14 -17.98 -22.30
CA GLY A 14 -13.51 -18.32 -23.67
C GLY A 14 -12.28 -18.34 -24.58
N SER A 15 -12.50 -18.60 -25.88
CA SER A 15 -11.43 -18.55 -26.90
C SER A 15 -10.81 -17.16 -27.05
N TRP A 16 -11.53 -16.11 -26.68
CA TRP A 16 -11.07 -14.72 -26.71
C TRP A 16 -10.17 -14.35 -25.51
N GLY A 17 -10.16 -15.15 -24.44
CA GLY A 17 -9.46 -14.89 -23.20
C GLY A 17 -10.30 -15.15 -21.96
N TYR A 18 -10.14 -14.33 -20.94
CA TYR A 18 -10.96 -14.39 -19.71
C TYR A 18 -11.29 -13.00 -19.16
N SER A 19 -12.37 -12.95 -18.38
CA SER A 19 -12.76 -11.79 -17.59
C SER A 19 -13.28 -12.24 -16.22
N HIS A 20 -12.67 -11.75 -15.15
CA HIS A 20 -13.04 -12.06 -13.77
C HIS A 20 -13.35 -10.76 -13.02
N ILE A 21 -14.43 -10.80 -12.22
CA ILE A 21 -14.78 -9.73 -11.28
C ILE A 21 -14.66 -10.30 -9.88
N ILE A 22 -13.92 -9.60 -9.03
CA ILE A 22 -13.63 -9.98 -7.65
C ILE A 22 -14.19 -8.88 -6.75
N VAL A 23 -14.96 -9.26 -5.73
CA VAL A 23 -15.52 -8.33 -4.73
C VAL A 23 -15.10 -8.80 -3.36
N SER A 24 -14.67 -7.88 -2.51
CA SER A 24 -14.39 -8.17 -1.11
C SER A 24 -14.79 -7.02 -0.19
N SER A 25 -15.21 -7.38 1.00
CA SER A 25 -15.53 -6.47 2.09
C SER A 25 -14.82 -6.95 3.35
N PHE A 26 -14.11 -6.04 3.99
CA PHE A 26 -13.42 -6.25 5.25
C PHE A 26 -13.97 -5.24 6.26
N ASN A 27 -14.33 -5.71 7.44
CA ASN A 27 -14.84 -4.86 8.52
C ASN A 27 -14.22 -5.34 9.82
N GLN A 28 -13.49 -4.45 10.50
CA GLN A 28 -12.72 -4.76 11.69
C GLN A 28 -12.89 -3.66 12.74
N GLU A 29 -13.05 -4.07 13.99
CA GLU A 29 -13.06 -3.18 15.16
C GLU A 29 -12.01 -3.66 16.17
N PRO A 30 -10.75 -3.20 16.08
CA PRO A 30 -9.75 -3.42 17.12
C PRO A 30 -9.90 -2.40 18.25
N GLY A 31 -9.67 -2.84 19.49
CA GLY A 31 -9.36 -1.94 20.60
C GLY A 31 -7.92 -1.44 20.49
N LEU A 32 -7.68 -0.21 20.86
CA LEU A 32 -6.36 0.37 20.97
C LEU A 32 -5.86 0.22 22.40
N ILE A 33 -4.55 0.07 22.54
CA ILE A 33 -3.91 -0.01 23.86
C ILE A 33 -3.25 1.34 24.11
N GLU A 34 -3.80 2.08 25.07
CA GLU A 34 -3.12 3.21 25.67
C GLU A 34 -2.13 2.68 26.71
N GLY A 35 -0.91 3.17 26.66
CA GLY A 35 0.15 2.70 27.55
C GLY A 35 0.11 3.26 28.97
N ASP A 36 -0.94 3.98 29.34
CA ASP A 36 -1.04 4.70 30.60
C ASP A 36 -1.10 3.78 31.80
N ARG A 37 -0.41 4.19 32.85
CA ARG A 37 -0.27 3.40 34.08
C ARG A 37 -0.57 4.25 35.31
N ASP A 38 -1.18 3.62 36.27
CA ASP A 38 -1.33 4.17 37.62
C ASP A 38 0.05 4.38 38.25
N ALA A 39 0.30 5.61 38.73
CA ALA A 39 1.59 6.01 39.27
C ALA A 39 2.02 5.28 40.51
N LEU A 40 1.06 4.76 41.30
CA LEU A 40 1.33 4.08 42.59
C LEU A 40 1.55 2.59 42.39
N THR A 41 0.75 1.95 41.55
CA THR A 41 0.76 0.50 41.38
C THR A 41 1.52 0.01 40.14
N GLY A 42 1.79 0.91 39.17
CA GLY A 42 2.40 0.56 37.88
C GLY A 42 1.47 -0.26 36.96
N LYS A 43 0.23 -0.50 37.33
CA LYS A 43 -0.75 -1.24 36.55
C LYS A 43 -1.34 -0.37 35.44
N PHE A 44 -1.76 -1.00 34.35
CA PHE A 44 -2.48 -0.29 33.29
C PHE A 44 -3.79 0.31 33.80
N ILE A 45 -4.10 1.49 33.32
CA ILE A 45 -5.34 2.21 33.59
C ILE A 45 -6.11 2.41 32.30
N ARG A 46 -7.42 2.65 32.42
CA ARG A 46 -8.31 3.00 31.32
C ARG A 46 -9.35 4.02 31.79
N GLU A 47 -9.84 4.83 30.88
CA GLU A 47 -11.00 5.66 31.10
C GLU A 47 -12.30 4.86 30.94
N ILE A 48 -13.30 5.19 31.76
CA ILE A 48 -14.65 4.66 31.73
C ILE A 48 -15.66 5.79 31.88
N ASN A 49 -16.85 5.60 31.32
CA ASN A 49 -17.98 6.48 31.59
C ASN A 49 -18.72 5.98 32.85
N ASN A 50 -18.64 6.76 33.92
CA ASN A 50 -19.39 6.53 35.14
C ASN A 50 -20.50 7.58 35.29
N ASN A 51 -21.72 7.24 34.82
CA ASN A 51 -22.89 8.12 34.88
C ASN A 51 -22.71 9.50 34.25
N GLY A 52 -22.00 9.57 33.11
CA GLY A 52 -21.76 10.83 32.39
C GLY A 52 -20.49 11.58 32.83
N ILE A 53 -19.67 10.97 33.68
CA ILE A 53 -18.38 11.49 34.10
C ILE A 53 -17.29 10.51 33.64
N ALA A 54 -16.25 11.03 33.01
CA ALA A 54 -15.06 10.25 32.66
C ALA A 54 -14.23 10.00 33.92
N GLU A 55 -14.02 8.75 34.25
CA GLU A 55 -13.22 8.32 35.39
C GLU A 55 -12.16 7.32 34.96
N THR A 56 -10.99 7.40 35.58
CA THR A 56 -9.89 6.48 35.33
C THR A 56 -9.92 5.33 36.35
N ARG A 57 -9.82 4.08 35.88
CA ARG A 57 -9.66 2.92 36.77
C ARG A 57 -8.54 1.98 36.33
N ILE A 58 -8.06 1.16 37.25
CA ILE A 58 -7.11 0.09 36.94
C ILE A 58 -7.81 -0.97 36.06
N VAL A 59 -7.09 -1.44 35.03
CA VAL A 59 -7.53 -2.51 34.13
C VAL A 59 -7.58 -3.83 34.88
N GLU A 60 -8.68 -4.57 34.72
CA GLU A 60 -8.93 -5.89 35.30
C GLU A 60 -8.91 -6.98 34.22
N SER A 61 -8.75 -8.24 34.60
CA SER A 61 -8.75 -9.38 33.65
C SER A 61 -10.06 -9.52 32.89
N SER A 62 -11.19 -9.07 33.44
CA SER A 62 -12.49 -9.01 32.78
C SER A 62 -12.54 -8.08 31.58
N ASP A 63 -11.72 -7.04 31.53
CA ASP A 63 -11.64 -6.10 30.42
C ASP A 63 -11.11 -6.74 29.13
N PHE A 64 -10.36 -7.83 29.26
CA PHE A 64 -9.80 -8.57 28.12
C PHE A 64 -10.69 -9.69 27.59
N SER A 65 -11.82 -9.97 28.24
CA SER A 65 -12.67 -11.12 27.91
C SER A 65 -13.79 -10.80 26.92
N GLY A 66 -13.98 -9.55 26.54
CA GLY A 66 -15.04 -9.10 25.64
C GLY A 66 -14.70 -9.27 24.16
N ILE A 67 -15.74 -9.46 23.32
CA ILE A 67 -15.63 -9.45 21.86
C ILE A 67 -15.91 -8.07 21.24
N ARG A 68 -16.37 -7.12 22.06
CA ARG A 68 -16.57 -5.73 21.66
C ARG A 68 -15.44 -4.91 22.24
N PRO A 69 -14.64 -4.24 21.41
CA PRO A 69 -13.60 -3.37 21.90
C PRO A 69 -14.23 -2.16 22.60
N ASP A 70 -13.68 -1.83 23.76
CA ASP A 70 -13.97 -0.59 24.48
C ASP A 70 -13.16 0.58 23.88
N MET A 71 -13.31 1.77 24.44
CA MET A 71 -12.52 2.95 24.11
C MET A 71 -11.10 2.85 24.70
N PRO A 72 -10.09 3.32 23.97
CA PRO A 72 -10.15 3.78 22.58
C PRO A 72 -10.21 2.59 21.59
N ARG A 73 -10.88 2.80 20.48
CA ARG A 73 -11.04 1.78 19.43
C ARG A 73 -10.98 2.37 18.03
N GLN A 74 -10.68 1.54 17.05
CA GLN A 74 -10.82 1.87 15.63
C GLN A 74 -12.00 1.09 15.02
N HIS A 75 -12.58 1.64 13.96
CA HIS A 75 -13.47 0.93 13.06
C HIS A 75 -12.97 1.09 11.64
N ILE A 76 -12.50 -0.01 11.07
CA ILE A 76 -11.92 -0.07 9.73
C ILE A 76 -12.89 -0.80 8.81
N GLN A 77 -13.32 -0.13 7.75
CA GLN A 77 -14.15 -0.70 6.70
C GLN A 77 -13.41 -0.59 5.37
N HIS A 78 -13.25 -1.70 4.68
CA HIS A 78 -12.59 -1.72 3.38
C HIS A 78 -13.43 -2.51 2.39
N PHE A 79 -13.90 -1.83 1.35
CA PHE A 79 -14.61 -2.43 0.24
C PHE A 79 -13.75 -2.37 -1.01
N LYS A 80 -13.69 -3.47 -1.76
CA LYS A 80 -12.92 -3.57 -3.00
C LYS A 80 -13.71 -4.29 -4.09
N VAL A 81 -13.65 -3.73 -5.31
CA VAL A 81 -14.03 -4.39 -6.55
C VAL A 81 -12.82 -4.38 -7.47
N ALA A 82 -12.49 -5.52 -8.04
CA ALA A 82 -11.42 -5.63 -9.03
C ALA A 82 -11.89 -6.41 -10.25
N ALA A 83 -11.45 -5.99 -11.43
CA ALA A 83 -11.64 -6.69 -12.68
C ALA A 83 -10.28 -7.14 -13.22
N ASP A 84 -10.08 -8.45 -13.42
CA ASP A 84 -8.90 -9.05 -14.03
C ASP A 84 -9.30 -9.65 -15.38
N ASN A 85 -8.74 -9.09 -16.44
CA ASN A 85 -9.11 -9.45 -17.80
C ASN A 85 -7.87 -9.72 -18.64
N ARG A 86 -7.99 -10.73 -19.50
CA ARG A 86 -7.00 -11.01 -20.55
C ARG A 86 -7.70 -11.34 -21.86
N PHE A 87 -7.30 -10.63 -22.90
CA PHE A 87 -7.86 -10.77 -24.24
C PHE A 87 -6.78 -11.25 -25.21
N ASN A 88 -7.13 -12.21 -26.07
CA ASN A 88 -6.30 -12.57 -27.22
C ASN A 88 -6.52 -11.50 -28.31
N VAL A 89 -5.48 -10.74 -28.67
CA VAL A 89 -5.55 -9.65 -29.67
C VAL A 89 -4.52 -9.92 -30.77
N GLY A 90 -4.99 -10.39 -31.91
CA GLY A 90 -4.11 -10.93 -32.94
C GLY A 90 -3.29 -12.11 -32.41
N ASN A 91 -1.99 -12.06 -32.58
CA ASN A 91 -1.06 -13.06 -32.04
C ASN A 91 -0.49 -12.67 -30.65
N GLY A 92 -0.93 -11.55 -30.09
CA GLY A 92 -0.53 -11.06 -28.78
C GLY A 92 -1.63 -11.22 -27.73
N LYS A 93 -1.35 -10.71 -26.51
CA LYS A 93 -2.30 -10.77 -25.39
C LYS A 93 -2.39 -9.41 -24.72
N LEU A 94 -3.61 -8.90 -24.54
CA LEU A 94 -3.90 -7.68 -23.80
C LEU A 94 -4.41 -8.06 -22.40
N SER A 95 -3.70 -7.63 -21.34
CA SER A 95 -4.15 -7.74 -19.96
C SER A 95 -4.67 -6.38 -19.49
N VAL A 96 -5.84 -6.35 -18.88
CA VAL A 96 -6.49 -5.13 -18.36
C VAL A 96 -6.98 -5.42 -16.94
N ASN A 97 -6.29 -4.83 -15.95
CA ASN A 97 -6.65 -4.95 -14.54
C ASN A 97 -7.11 -3.58 -14.04
N LEU A 98 -8.33 -3.55 -13.52
CA LEU A 98 -8.93 -2.35 -12.93
C LEU A 98 -9.33 -2.66 -11.50
N GLY A 99 -9.19 -1.69 -10.61
CA GLY A 99 -9.57 -1.84 -9.21
C GLY A 99 -10.16 -0.56 -8.65
N PHE A 100 -11.23 -0.70 -7.88
CA PHE A 100 -11.78 0.35 -7.06
C PHE A 100 -11.78 -0.10 -5.60
N GLN A 101 -11.35 0.79 -4.71
CA GLN A 101 -11.31 0.54 -3.27
C GLN A 101 -11.84 1.77 -2.54
N ASN A 102 -12.68 1.52 -1.54
CA ASN A 102 -13.06 2.53 -0.55
C ASN A 102 -12.61 2.01 0.82
N ASN A 103 -11.78 2.79 1.50
CA ASN A 103 -11.33 2.52 2.87
C ASN A 103 -11.83 3.63 3.78
N LYS A 104 -12.53 3.24 4.84
CA LYS A 104 -12.98 4.12 5.91
C LYS A 104 -12.31 3.70 7.19
N ARG A 105 -11.54 4.59 7.79
CA ARG A 105 -10.93 4.40 9.10
C ARG A 105 -11.46 5.45 10.04
N LYS A 106 -12.07 4.99 11.11
CA LYS A 106 -12.60 5.83 12.19
C LYS A 106 -11.87 5.47 13.48
N GLU A 107 -11.55 6.48 14.28
CA GLU A 107 -11.00 6.33 15.62
C GLU A 107 -11.96 6.99 16.61
N PHE A 108 -12.15 6.31 17.73
CA PHE A 108 -13.06 6.73 18.80
C PHE A 108 -12.26 6.66 20.11
N ALA A 109 -12.15 7.78 20.80
CA ALA A 109 -11.41 7.87 22.05
C ALA A 109 -12.29 8.37 23.20
N ASP A 110 -13.28 9.22 22.95
CA ASP A 110 -14.14 9.78 23.99
C ASP A 110 -15.11 8.73 24.58
N VAL A 111 -14.90 8.40 25.84
CA VAL A 111 -15.77 7.49 26.60
C VAL A 111 -17.15 8.08 26.90
N LEU A 112 -17.31 9.41 26.83
CA LEU A 112 -18.58 10.11 27.04
C LEU A 112 -19.41 10.19 25.76
N ASP A 113 -18.75 10.22 24.60
CA ASP A 113 -19.41 10.15 23.28
C ASP A 113 -18.86 8.99 22.43
N PRO A 114 -19.17 7.74 22.79
CA PRO A 114 -18.58 6.55 22.16
C PRO A 114 -19.03 6.30 20.72
N ASN A 115 -19.93 7.11 20.16
CA ASN A 115 -20.47 6.93 18.80
C ASN A 115 -19.95 7.96 17.80
N THR A 116 -19.36 9.05 18.25
CA THR A 116 -18.78 10.08 17.40
C THR A 116 -17.29 9.80 17.23
N PRO A 117 -16.80 9.58 16.01
CA PRO A 117 -15.37 9.41 15.77
C PRO A 117 -14.65 10.77 15.86
N GLU A 118 -13.52 10.80 16.55
CA GLU A 118 -12.64 11.96 16.61
C GLU A 118 -11.83 12.10 15.32
N LEU A 119 -11.37 10.98 14.76
CA LEU A 119 -10.67 10.94 13.47
C LEU A 119 -11.46 10.07 12.48
N TYR A 120 -11.65 10.57 11.24
CA TYR A 120 -12.34 9.80 10.20
C TYR A 120 -11.75 10.08 8.81
N PHE A 121 -11.01 9.10 8.29
CA PHE A 121 -10.55 9.07 6.90
C PHE A 121 -11.51 8.31 6.00
N ASP A 122 -11.92 8.92 4.87
CA ASP A 122 -12.67 8.29 3.78
C ASP A 122 -11.82 8.34 2.52
N LEU A 123 -11.11 7.23 2.26
CA LEU A 123 -10.12 7.09 1.20
C LEU A 123 -10.69 6.29 0.04
N ASN A 124 -10.72 6.90 -1.14
CA ASN A 124 -11.10 6.26 -2.39
C ASN A 124 -9.87 6.08 -3.28
N THR A 125 -9.69 4.89 -3.82
CA THR A 125 -8.60 4.58 -4.73
C THR A 125 -9.11 3.83 -5.94
N PHE A 126 -8.80 4.34 -7.13
CA PHE A 126 -8.97 3.65 -8.40
C PHE A 126 -7.60 3.30 -8.97
N THR A 127 -7.39 2.04 -9.35
CA THR A 127 -6.14 1.55 -9.94
C THR A 127 -6.39 1.01 -11.34
N TYR A 128 -5.41 1.17 -12.22
CA TYR A 128 -5.44 0.62 -13.55
C TYR A 128 -4.07 0.08 -13.96
N ASN A 129 -4.09 -1.03 -14.69
CA ASN A 129 -2.91 -1.66 -15.27
C ASN A 129 -3.31 -2.28 -16.61
N VAL A 130 -2.77 -1.73 -17.68
CA VAL A 130 -3.01 -2.20 -19.05
C VAL A 130 -1.67 -2.60 -19.65
N GLN A 131 -1.56 -3.86 -20.06
CA GLN A 131 -0.33 -4.43 -20.60
C GLN A 131 -0.62 -5.17 -21.91
N TYR A 132 0.17 -4.93 -22.92
CA TYR A 132 0.14 -5.71 -24.14
C TYR A 132 1.41 -6.55 -24.24
N HIS A 133 1.22 -7.85 -24.24
CA HIS A 133 2.27 -8.82 -24.53
C HIS A 133 2.32 -9.03 -26.04
N LEU A 134 3.41 -8.59 -26.64
CA LEU A 134 3.63 -8.71 -28.06
C LEU A 134 3.72 -10.19 -28.46
N PRO A 135 3.40 -10.53 -29.71
CA PRO A 135 3.67 -11.87 -30.24
C PRO A 135 5.14 -12.24 -30.05
N ASP A 136 5.39 -13.48 -29.68
CA ASP A 136 6.75 -14.00 -29.53
C ASP A 136 7.48 -13.88 -30.87
N ASN A 137 8.62 -13.20 -30.91
CA ASN A 137 9.43 -13.01 -32.07
C ASN A 137 10.87 -13.45 -31.78
N ASN A 138 11.33 -14.48 -32.47
CA ASN A 138 12.70 -14.96 -32.39
C ASN A 138 13.23 -15.19 -30.98
N LYS A 139 12.39 -15.83 -30.11
CA LYS A 139 12.61 -16.07 -28.66
C LYS A 139 12.55 -14.80 -27.75
N TRP A 140 12.22 -13.63 -28.33
CA TRP A 140 11.94 -12.45 -27.57
C TRP A 140 10.51 -12.49 -27.04
N LYS A 141 10.35 -12.20 -25.75
CA LYS A 141 9.07 -11.97 -25.08
C LYS A 141 9.06 -10.55 -24.59
N THR A 142 8.23 -9.72 -25.18
CA THR A 142 8.18 -8.28 -24.86
C THR A 142 6.79 -7.91 -24.39
N ALA A 143 6.72 -7.12 -23.33
CA ALA A 143 5.51 -6.49 -22.84
C ALA A 143 5.70 -4.98 -22.75
N VAL A 144 4.67 -4.24 -23.14
CA VAL A 144 4.56 -2.80 -22.95
C VAL A 144 3.31 -2.49 -22.18
N GLY A 145 3.30 -1.44 -21.37
CA GLY A 145 2.10 -1.14 -20.60
C GLY A 145 2.10 0.23 -19.97
N ILE A 146 0.90 0.56 -19.48
CA ILE A 146 0.63 1.72 -18.64
C ILE A 146 -0.02 1.26 -17.36
N THR A 147 0.33 1.88 -16.26
CA THR A 147 -0.26 1.59 -14.94
C THR A 147 -0.31 2.85 -14.10
N GLY A 148 -1.21 2.89 -13.17
CA GLY A 148 -1.29 4.01 -12.26
C GLY A 148 -2.46 3.90 -11.30
N MET A 149 -2.68 4.99 -10.58
CA MET A 149 -3.83 5.11 -9.68
C MET A 149 -4.30 6.56 -9.56
N GLN A 150 -5.55 6.70 -9.20
CA GLN A 150 -6.13 7.93 -8.68
C GLN A 150 -6.61 7.67 -7.27
N GLN A 151 -6.20 8.54 -6.34
CA GLN A 151 -6.57 8.42 -4.94
C GLN A 151 -7.09 9.75 -4.41
N SER A 152 -8.08 9.72 -3.53
CA SER A 152 -8.55 10.90 -2.82
C SER A 152 -8.93 10.56 -1.40
N ASN A 153 -8.54 11.40 -0.45
CA ASN A 153 -8.95 11.32 0.94
C ASN A 153 -9.83 12.51 1.33
N LYS A 154 -10.85 12.23 2.14
CA LYS A 154 -11.65 13.25 2.83
C LYS A 154 -11.60 12.98 4.32
N ASN A 155 -11.48 14.05 5.10
CA ASN A 155 -11.59 14.02 6.54
C ASN A 155 -13.05 14.34 6.92
N LYS A 156 -13.67 13.53 7.77
CA LYS A 156 -15.09 13.62 8.13
C LYS A 156 -15.33 13.70 9.64
N ALA A 157 -14.30 13.97 10.41
CA ALA A 157 -14.36 14.21 11.84
C ALA A 157 -13.55 15.47 12.17
N ASP A 158 -13.61 15.89 13.42
CA ASP A 158 -13.03 17.17 13.85
C ASP A 158 -11.51 17.11 13.91
N GLU A 159 -10.93 15.94 14.27
CA GLU A 159 -9.50 15.78 14.24
C GLU A 159 -8.98 15.52 12.82
N VAL A 160 -8.01 16.30 12.41
CA VAL A 160 -7.40 16.21 11.07
C VAL A 160 -5.89 16.09 11.20
N LEU A 161 -5.37 14.89 11.02
CA LEU A 161 -3.93 14.57 11.06
C LEU A 161 -3.20 14.91 9.76
N ILE A 162 -3.86 14.68 8.61
CA ILE A 162 -3.36 14.98 7.27
C ILE A 162 -4.41 15.78 6.49
N PRO A 163 -4.01 16.67 5.58
CA PRO A 163 -4.98 17.43 4.78
C PRO A 163 -5.79 16.52 3.84
N GLU A 164 -6.96 16.98 3.42
CA GLU A 164 -7.61 16.38 2.27
C GLU A 164 -6.73 16.52 1.03
N TYR A 165 -6.68 15.48 0.19
CA TYR A 165 -5.83 15.47 -0.99
C TYR A 165 -6.41 14.68 -2.15
N ARG A 166 -5.85 14.94 -3.33
CA ARG A 166 -5.96 14.10 -4.52
C ARG A 166 -4.56 13.72 -4.96
N LEU A 167 -4.42 12.46 -5.37
CA LEU A 167 -3.18 11.93 -5.90
C LEU A 167 -3.48 11.24 -7.22
N PHE A 168 -2.62 11.46 -8.22
CA PHE A 168 -2.68 10.80 -9.50
C PHE A 168 -1.30 10.26 -9.87
N ASP A 169 -1.23 8.96 -10.11
CA ASP A 169 -0.04 8.27 -10.60
C ASP A 169 -0.27 7.78 -12.01
N VAL A 170 0.72 7.95 -12.86
CA VAL A 170 0.80 7.34 -14.18
C VAL A 170 2.23 6.89 -14.45
N GLY A 171 2.38 5.69 -14.99
CA GLY A 171 3.65 5.17 -15.44
C GLY A 171 3.51 4.36 -16.72
N ALA A 172 4.52 4.43 -17.58
CA ALA A 172 4.63 3.65 -18.80
C ALA A 172 5.92 2.83 -18.75
N PHE A 173 5.86 1.60 -19.26
CA PHE A 173 7.01 0.71 -19.23
C PHE A 173 7.13 -0.15 -20.49
N VAL A 174 8.35 -0.60 -20.72
CA VAL A 174 8.67 -1.72 -21.60
C VAL A 174 9.53 -2.71 -20.82
N TYR A 175 9.20 -3.98 -20.97
CA TYR A 175 9.99 -5.10 -20.44
C TYR A 175 10.22 -6.11 -21.56
N THR A 176 11.42 -6.66 -21.62
CA THR A 176 11.74 -7.68 -22.61
C THR A 176 12.66 -8.75 -22.02
N GLN A 177 12.49 -9.96 -22.54
CA GLN A 177 13.29 -11.13 -22.17
C GLN A 177 13.62 -11.92 -23.42
N ARG A 178 14.84 -12.49 -23.47
CA ARG A 178 15.25 -13.41 -24.53
C ARG A 178 16.00 -14.60 -23.96
N ASN A 179 15.66 -15.78 -24.46
CA ASN A 179 16.32 -17.02 -24.12
C ASN A 179 17.32 -17.43 -25.23
N TYR A 180 18.57 -17.68 -24.83
CA TYR A 180 19.67 -18.18 -25.68
C TYR A 180 20.18 -19.46 -25.03
N ASP A 181 19.94 -20.63 -25.62
CA ASP A 181 20.38 -21.91 -25.06
C ASP A 181 20.41 -21.95 -23.53
N ARG A 182 21.58 -21.63 -22.94
CA ARG A 182 21.84 -21.62 -21.50
C ARG A 182 21.70 -20.25 -20.84
N PHE A 183 21.44 -19.19 -21.63
CA PHE A 183 21.32 -17.83 -21.10
C PHE A 183 19.91 -17.31 -21.27
N THR A 184 19.42 -16.65 -20.22
CA THR A 184 18.24 -15.80 -20.30
C THR A 184 18.66 -14.38 -19.96
N ILE A 185 18.44 -13.45 -20.86
CA ILE A 185 18.66 -12.02 -20.64
C ILE A 185 17.31 -11.35 -20.52
N SER A 186 17.15 -10.52 -19.52
CA SER A 186 15.92 -9.76 -19.30
C SER A 186 16.23 -8.34 -18.88
N GLY A 187 15.30 -7.42 -19.18
CA GLY A 187 15.42 -6.04 -18.72
C GLY A 187 14.21 -5.22 -19.07
N GLY A 188 14.09 -4.09 -18.41
CA GLY A 188 13.01 -3.17 -18.65
C GLY A 188 13.33 -1.78 -18.16
N ILE A 189 12.61 -0.82 -18.70
CA ILE A 189 12.63 0.58 -18.30
C ILE A 189 11.21 1.06 -18.09
N ARG A 190 11.04 1.94 -17.10
CA ARG A 190 9.77 2.52 -16.72
C ARG A 190 9.95 3.99 -16.39
N PHE A 191 9.04 4.81 -16.87
CA PHE A 191 8.87 6.19 -16.47
C PHE A 191 7.61 6.31 -15.63
N ASP A 192 7.68 7.03 -14.50
CA ASP A 192 6.56 7.29 -13.61
C ASP A 192 6.44 8.78 -13.30
N ASN A 193 5.21 9.23 -13.16
CA ASN A 193 4.88 10.54 -12.61
C ASN A 193 3.79 10.39 -11.54
N ARG A 194 4.04 10.97 -10.37
CA ARG A 194 3.07 11.16 -9.30
C ARG A 194 2.75 12.64 -9.14
N SER A 195 1.49 13.00 -9.16
CA SER A 195 1.00 14.33 -8.82
C SER A 195 0.17 14.27 -7.53
N VAL A 196 0.45 15.14 -6.57
CA VAL A 196 -0.27 15.28 -5.31
C VAL A 196 -0.77 16.70 -5.19
N ASP A 197 -2.07 16.85 -4.99
CA ASP A 197 -2.76 18.12 -4.75
C ASP A 197 -3.40 18.08 -3.36
N SER A 198 -2.92 18.92 -2.45
CA SER A 198 -3.34 19.04 -1.06
C SER A 198 -4.18 20.29 -0.87
N LYS A 199 -5.25 20.18 -0.07
CA LYS A 199 -6.12 21.31 0.24
C LYS A 199 -5.68 22.06 1.49
N LYS A 200 -5.95 23.37 1.47
CA LYS A 200 -5.80 24.22 2.67
C LYS A 200 -6.87 23.85 3.71
N LEU A 201 -6.46 23.83 4.97
CA LEU A 201 -7.37 23.77 6.11
C LEU A 201 -7.00 24.89 7.10
N THR A 202 -8.01 25.61 7.55
CA THR A 202 -7.90 26.64 8.59
C THR A 202 -8.75 26.22 9.79
N GLU A 203 -8.15 26.14 10.96
CA GLU A 203 -8.82 25.85 12.23
C GLU A 203 -8.55 27.02 13.21
N ASN A 204 -9.55 27.46 13.95
CA ASN A 204 -9.42 28.52 14.97
C ASN A 204 -8.70 29.79 14.44
N ASN A 205 -9.00 30.23 13.22
CA ASN A 205 -8.38 31.34 12.51
C ASN A 205 -6.87 31.17 12.22
N ALA A 206 -6.30 29.99 12.44
CA ALA A 206 -4.93 29.66 12.08
C ALA A 206 -4.89 28.63 10.94
N THR A 207 -3.93 28.75 10.04
CA THR A 207 -3.76 27.75 8.99
C THR A 207 -3.10 26.52 9.57
N LYS A 208 -3.82 25.40 9.62
CA LYS A 208 -3.30 24.08 10.03
C LYS A 208 -2.54 23.42 8.89
N PHE A 209 -3.10 23.44 7.69
CA PHE A 209 -2.47 22.94 6.48
C PHE A 209 -2.50 23.99 5.38
N GLU A 210 -1.37 24.20 4.72
CA GLU A 210 -1.29 24.99 3.49
C GLU A 210 -1.65 24.12 2.28
N ALA A 211 -2.33 24.72 1.29
CA ALA A 211 -2.50 24.06 0.00
C ALA A 211 -1.16 23.97 -0.74
N PHE A 212 -0.92 22.86 -1.38
CA PHE A 212 0.22 22.70 -2.28
C PHE A 212 -0.07 21.69 -3.39
N THR A 213 0.62 21.85 -4.50
CA THR A 213 0.69 20.85 -5.57
C THR A 213 2.15 20.45 -5.76
N ARG A 214 2.42 19.15 -5.78
CA ARG A 214 3.75 18.58 -5.99
C ARG A 214 3.70 17.51 -7.07
N SER A 215 4.73 17.45 -7.89
CA SER A 215 4.91 16.41 -8.90
C SER A 215 6.28 15.76 -8.77
N PHE A 216 6.31 14.44 -8.88
CA PHE A 216 7.50 13.60 -8.75
C PHE A 216 7.61 12.72 -9.98
N SER A 217 8.58 13.03 -10.86
CA SER A 217 8.86 12.22 -12.05
C SER A 217 10.14 11.42 -11.84
N ASN A 218 10.13 10.17 -12.27
CA ASN A 218 11.32 9.33 -12.15
C ASN A 218 11.39 8.27 -13.25
N VAL A 219 12.62 7.79 -13.49
CA VAL A 219 12.88 6.65 -14.35
C VAL A 219 13.41 5.52 -13.47
N SER A 220 12.83 4.34 -13.60
CA SER A 220 13.29 3.10 -12.98
C SER A 220 13.57 2.05 -14.06
N GLY A 221 14.30 1.00 -13.70
CA GLY A 221 14.58 -0.06 -14.65
C GLY A 221 15.46 -1.14 -14.04
N SER A 222 15.56 -2.25 -14.76
CA SER A 222 16.44 -3.35 -14.38
C SER A 222 17.01 -4.05 -15.61
N ALA A 223 18.17 -4.70 -15.42
CA ALA A 223 18.76 -5.61 -16.37
C ALA A 223 19.31 -6.82 -15.63
N GLY A 224 19.02 -8.01 -16.13
CA GLY A 224 19.42 -9.25 -15.50
C GLY A 224 19.85 -10.31 -16.53
N ILE A 225 20.70 -11.21 -16.07
CA ILE A 225 21.11 -12.39 -16.80
C ILE A 225 21.03 -13.62 -15.91
N SER A 226 20.54 -14.71 -16.46
CA SER A 226 20.51 -16.03 -15.86
C SER A 226 21.29 -16.99 -16.75
N TYR A 227 22.15 -17.81 -16.15
CA TYR A 227 23.00 -18.78 -16.83
C TYR A 227 22.80 -20.18 -16.26
N GLU A 228 22.39 -21.13 -17.08
CA GLU A 228 22.32 -22.54 -16.74
C GLU A 228 23.74 -23.15 -16.81
N ALA A 229 24.46 -23.14 -15.69
CA ALA A 229 25.84 -23.65 -15.57
C ALA A 229 25.92 -25.18 -15.73
N GLY A 230 24.80 -25.88 -15.56
CA GLY A 230 24.68 -27.31 -15.70
C GLY A 230 23.21 -27.73 -15.75
N LYS A 231 22.95 -29.04 -15.58
CA LYS A 231 21.59 -29.58 -15.56
C LYS A 231 20.82 -29.18 -14.28
N THR A 232 21.53 -28.86 -13.24
CA THR A 232 20.97 -28.62 -11.90
C THR A 232 21.28 -27.25 -11.35
N THR A 233 22.20 -26.49 -11.99
CA THR A 233 22.73 -25.24 -11.41
C THR A 233 22.43 -24.06 -12.32
N THR A 234 21.85 -23.02 -11.75
CA THR A 234 21.57 -21.73 -12.40
C THR A 234 22.24 -20.61 -11.63
N LEU A 235 23.01 -19.78 -12.31
CA LEU A 235 23.58 -18.54 -11.79
C LEU A 235 22.77 -17.37 -12.27
N LYS A 236 22.53 -16.38 -11.39
CA LYS A 236 21.72 -15.20 -11.68
C LYS A 236 22.49 -13.94 -11.28
N PHE A 237 22.39 -12.91 -12.11
CA PHE A 237 22.87 -11.58 -11.78
C PHE A 237 21.85 -10.55 -12.24
N ASN A 238 21.62 -9.53 -11.42
CA ASN A 238 20.69 -8.46 -11.73
C ASN A 238 21.18 -7.13 -11.19
N ILE A 239 20.90 -6.05 -11.92
CA ILE A 239 21.06 -4.67 -11.48
C ILE A 239 19.75 -3.93 -11.69
N ALA A 240 19.34 -3.15 -10.70
CA ALA A 240 18.07 -2.42 -10.72
C ALA A 240 18.21 -1.03 -10.14
N ARG A 241 17.49 -0.09 -10.73
CA ARG A 241 17.25 1.24 -10.19
C ARG A 241 15.77 1.38 -9.86
N GLY A 242 15.47 1.73 -8.60
CA GLY A 242 14.14 2.02 -8.09
C GLY A 242 14.01 3.47 -7.61
N PHE A 243 12.79 3.86 -7.26
CA PHE A 243 12.52 5.13 -6.59
C PHE A 243 11.29 5.02 -5.67
N ARG A 244 11.18 5.96 -4.72
CA ARG A 244 10.01 6.15 -3.87
C ARG A 244 9.66 7.64 -3.82
N ALA A 245 8.47 8.00 -4.24
CA ALA A 245 7.95 9.35 -4.04
C ALA A 245 7.36 9.46 -2.62
N PRO A 246 7.52 10.60 -1.91
CA PRO A 246 6.96 10.81 -0.58
C PRO A 246 5.43 10.65 -0.57
N GLY A 247 4.92 10.10 0.54
CA GLY A 247 3.49 10.03 0.83
C GLY A 247 2.93 11.33 1.38
N ILE A 248 1.59 11.48 1.39
CA ILE A 248 0.94 12.70 1.90
C ILE A 248 1.25 12.95 3.38
N ALA A 249 1.34 11.90 4.20
CA ALA A 249 1.69 12.04 5.60
C ALA A 249 3.10 12.60 5.78
N GLU A 250 4.07 12.12 5.01
CA GLU A 250 5.44 12.63 5.03
C GLU A 250 5.53 14.10 4.57
N LEU A 251 4.66 14.49 3.62
CA LEU A 251 4.65 15.85 3.07
C LEU A 251 3.88 16.85 3.94
N ALA A 252 2.90 16.40 4.71
CA ALA A 252 1.91 17.33 5.27
C ALA A 252 1.23 16.88 6.57
N SER A 253 1.74 15.89 7.31
CA SER A 253 1.19 15.64 8.65
C SER A 253 1.35 16.85 9.56
N ASN A 254 0.33 17.14 10.36
CA ASN A 254 0.39 18.16 11.40
C ASN A 254 -0.64 17.85 12.49
N GLY A 255 -0.27 17.00 13.42
CA GLY A 255 -1.17 16.57 14.48
C GLY A 255 -0.61 15.46 15.35
N THR A 256 -1.33 15.18 16.40
CA THR A 256 -1.06 14.05 17.29
C THR A 256 -1.56 12.75 16.63
N HIS A 257 -0.77 11.71 16.68
CA HIS A 257 -1.21 10.39 16.24
C HIS A 257 -1.65 9.61 17.48
N GLU A 258 -2.95 9.42 17.61
CA GLU A 258 -3.55 8.66 18.70
C GLU A 258 -2.94 7.25 18.80
N GLY A 259 -2.76 6.75 20.02
CA GLY A 259 -2.16 5.44 20.30
C GLY A 259 -0.63 5.38 20.22
N THR A 260 0.06 6.41 19.74
CA THR A 260 1.53 6.47 19.73
C THR A 260 2.13 7.57 20.58
N ASN A 261 1.31 8.46 21.10
CA ASN A 261 1.70 9.66 21.87
C ASN A 261 2.82 10.48 21.20
N ARG A 262 2.76 10.56 19.84
CA ARG A 262 3.70 11.31 19.02
C ARG A 262 2.98 12.40 18.23
N TYR A 263 3.59 13.57 18.14
CA TYR A 263 3.19 14.61 17.21
C TYR A 263 3.91 14.38 15.88
N GLU A 264 3.15 14.23 14.79
CA GLU A 264 3.69 14.04 13.44
C GLU A 264 3.68 15.36 12.68
N TYR A 265 4.84 15.73 12.12
CA TYR A 265 5.00 16.92 11.31
C TYR A 265 5.67 16.57 9.97
N GLY A 266 4.98 16.86 8.86
CA GLY A 266 5.45 16.59 7.52
C GLY A 266 6.29 17.73 6.94
N ASP A 267 7.13 17.40 5.96
CA ASP A 267 7.91 18.38 5.19
C ASP A 267 7.52 18.35 3.70
N ARG A 268 6.87 19.41 3.23
CA ARG A 268 6.45 19.55 1.84
C ARG A 268 7.62 19.68 0.84
N HIS A 269 8.86 19.85 1.31
CA HIS A 269 10.06 19.99 0.47
C HIS A 269 10.77 18.67 0.19
N LEU A 270 10.31 17.57 0.77
CA LEU A 270 10.87 16.25 0.53
C LEU A 270 10.96 15.92 -0.97
N ARG A 271 12.00 15.21 -1.35
CA ARG A 271 12.26 14.73 -2.71
C ARG A 271 12.01 13.22 -2.79
N SER A 272 11.92 12.71 -4.01
CA SER A 272 11.90 11.26 -4.21
C SER A 272 13.24 10.67 -3.79
N GLU A 273 13.18 9.56 -3.07
CA GLU A 273 14.32 8.69 -2.83
C GLU A 273 14.59 7.83 -4.06
N THR A 274 15.85 7.55 -4.32
CA THR A 274 16.25 6.61 -5.39
C THR A 274 17.13 5.50 -4.80
N SER A 275 17.05 4.33 -5.38
CA SER A 275 17.87 3.20 -4.97
C SER A 275 18.56 2.56 -6.17
N MET A 276 19.78 2.09 -5.95
CA MET A 276 20.52 1.23 -6.88
C MET A 276 20.84 -0.08 -6.18
N GLN A 277 20.39 -1.18 -6.77
CA GLN A 277 20.60 -2.52 -6.24
C GLN A 277 21.36 -3.37 -7.26
N ALA A 278 22.31 -4.15 -6.77
CA ALA A 278 22.91 -5.25 -7.52
C ALA A 278 22.79 -6.53 -6.70
N ASP A 279 22.43 -7.62 -7.35
CA ASP A 279 22.31 -8.94 -6.72
C ASP A 279 22.92 -10.03 -7.60
N ALA A 280 23.55 -11.01 -6.96
CA ALA A 280 24.09 -12.20 -7.57
C ALA A 280 23.71 -13.44 -6.78
N GLY A 281 23.26 -14.47 -7.44
CA GLY A 281 22.77 -15.69 -6.80
C GLY A 281 23.10 -16.96 -7.56
N ALA A 282 23.06 -18.05 -6.84
CA ALA A 282 23.16 -19.40 -7.38
C ALA A 282 22.00 -20.25 -6.86
N GLU A 283 21.45 -21.07 -7.73
CA GLU A 283 20.36 -21.99 -7.45
C GLU A 283 20.74 -23.39 -7.93
N VAL A 284 20.58 -24.38 -7.05
CA VAL A 284 20.83 -25.79 -7.36
C VAL A 284 19.54 -26.56 -7.15
N ASN A 285 19.03 -27.18 -8.21
CA ASN A 285 17.83 -28.00 -8.19
C ASN A 285 18.16 -29.41 -8.66
N THR A 286 18.05 -30.36 -7.74
CA THR A 286 18.18 -31.80 -8.01
C THR A 286 16.84 -32.48 -7.78
N GLU A 287 16.74 -33.79 -8.02
CA GLU A 287 15.52 -34.57 -7.74
C GLU A 287 15.10 -34.52 -6.26
N HIS A 288 16.05 -34.32 -5.33
CA HIS A 288 15.81 -34.44 -3.89
C HIS A 288 16.14 -33.16 -3.10
N LEU A 289 16.82 -32.18 -3.71
CA LEU A 289 17.29 -30.98 -3.03
C LEU A 289 17.11 -29.75 -3.93
N SER A 290 16.50 -28.70 -3.36
CA SER A 290 16.50 -27.37 -3.93
C SER A 290 17.18 -26.42 -2.95
N LEU A 291 18.24 -25.76 -3.38
CA LEU A 291 19.01 -24.80 -2.61
C LEU A 291 19.21 -23.53 -3.39
N SER A 292 19.00 -22.36 -2.77
CA SER A 292 19.28 -21.06 -3.36
C SER A 292 20.05 -20.19 -2.38
N ALA A 293 21.02 -19.44 -2.90
CA ALA A 293 21.76 -18.43 -2.16
C ALA A 293 21.87 -17.16 -3.01
N THR A 294 21.58 -15.99 -2.42
CA THR A 294 21.67 -14.70 -3.10
C THR A 294 22.36 -13.69 -2.17
N GLY A 295 23.41 -13.04 -2.68
CA GLY A 295 24.01 -11.87 -2.08
C GLY A 295 23.52 -10.61 -2.80
N PHE A 296 23.30 -9.52 -2.06
CA PHE A 296 22.87 -8.25 -2.64
C PHE A 296 23.54 -7.06 -1.95
N ILE A 297 23.62 -5.96 -2.69
CA ILE A 297 23.98 -4.64 -2.18
C ILE A 297 22.93 -3.65 -2.67
N ASN A 298 22.48 -2.77 -1.79
CA ASN A 298 21.52 -1.71 -2.09
C ASN A 298 22.03 -0.38 -1.55
N ALA A 299 22.14 0.62 -2.42
CA ALA A 299 22.46 2.00 -2.07
C ALA A 299 21.21 2.86 -2.26
N ILE A 300 20.85 3.63 -1.23
CA ILE A 300 19.70 4.56 -1.25
C ILE A 300 20.23 5.96 -1.16
N ASP A 301 19.72 6.83 -2.04
CA ASP A 301 20.05 8.26 -2.11
C ASP A 301 18.76 9.09 -2.04
N HIS A 302 18.85 10.28 -1.42
CA HIS A 302 17.73 11.19 -1.14
C HIS A 302 17.70 12.39 -2.08
#